data_bfbf3ba97ccb6667a6c9f058d8dad2c4
#
_entry.id   bfbf3ba97ccb6667a6c9f058d8dad2c4
#
_cell.length_a   1.000
_cell.length_b   1.000
_cell.length_c   1.000
_cell.angle_alpha   90.00
_cell.angle_beta   90.00
_cell.angle_gamma   90.00
#
_symmetry.space_group_name_H-M   'P 1'
#
loop_
_entity.id
_entity.type
_entity.pdbx_description
1 polymer ?
#
loop_
_entity_poly.entity_id
_entity_poly.type
_entity_poly.pdbx_seq_one_letter_code
_entity_poly.pdbx_strand_id
1 'polypeptide(L)'
;LFPYTTLFRSAILRHNGVAMVLAAGTWLLIALPQKWKRLLPSLLIAVLLTLFIRGPLYHAFGIERQRSQLDELFGVPMTILANIYDQAPDSLDAEAVEFLEDVAPRSVYVENNSVGDWNDIKWAVGTVYLNKPYTLPQVYGFALRAAVKEPALALEALGYLMQMPLWPFCDAYWRISPYVDPAATAEFGVSPIHPNGFNRLMDAVNRLSARPIFAWLTWNPGFGLMLVMICCVLFARRQPLSALLLPAMLIAYHLATCTVLSSSTDFRFFLTTPMLAPLCVIGLVGCVTPSVTTSSCHLPQ
;
A
#
# COMPACT_ATOMS: atom_id res chain seq x y z
N LEU A 1 -20.86 -5.00 14.19
CA LEU A 1 -19.64 -4.91 15.01
C LEU A 1 -18.36 -5.38 14.27
N PHE A 2 -18.45 -6.39 13.39
CA PHE A 2 -17.31 -7.00 12.72
C PHE A 2 -16.45 -6.08 11.81
N PRO A 3 -17.01 -5.18 10.97
CA PRO A 3 -16.22 -4.36 10.07
C PRO A 3 -15.26 -3.40 10.79
N TYR A 4 -15.71 -2.81 11.91
CA TYR A 4 -14.94 -1.80 12.64
C TYR A 4 -13.71 -2.38 13.35
N THR A 5 -13.80 -3.60 13.87
CA THR A 5 -12.67 -4.26 14.54
C THR A 5 -11.58 -4.63 13.56
N THR A 6 -11.91 -5.03 12.34
CA THR A 6 -10.95 -5.38 11.29
C THR A 6 -10.21 -4.14 10.79
N LEU A 7 -10.92 -3.02 10.55
CA LEU A 7 -10.32 -1.74 10.18
C LEU A 7 -9.37 -1.23 11.26
N PHE A 8 -9.80 -1.32 12.52
CA PHE A 8 -9.00 -0.88 13.65
C PHE A 8 -7.70 -1.72 13.81
N ARG A 9 -7.82 -3.05 13.68
CA ARG A 9 -6.64 -3.94 13.67
C ARG A 9 -5.67 -3.60 12.54
N SER A 10 -6.18 -3.37 11.34
CA SER A 10 -5.36 -2.97 10.18
C SER A 10 -4.64 -1.64 10.42
N ALA A 11 -5.30 -0.65 11.04
CA ALA A 11 -4.70 0.63 11.37
C ALA A 11 -3.59 0.53 12.43
N ILE A 12 -3.71 -0.41 13.37
CA ILE A 12 -2.69 -0.64 14.41
C ILE A 12 -1.49 -1.40 13.82
N LEU A 13 -1.74 -2.42 13.01
CA LEU A 13 -0.70 -3.35 12.56
C LEU A 13 0.10 -2.84 11.35
N ARG A 14 -0.49 -1.97 10.51
CA ARG A 14 0.19 -1.44 9.31
C ARG A 14 0.01 0.08 9.20
N HIS A 15 1.03 0.76 8.70
CA HIS A 15 0.98 2.21 8.46
C HIS A 15 -0.15 2.60 7.48
N ASN A 16 -0.35 1.78 6.45
CA ASN A 16 -1.38 1.99 5.42
C ASN A 16 -2.81 1.86 5.98
N GLY A 17 -3.00 1.10 7.06
CA GLY A 17 -4.30 0.92 7.68
C GLY A 17 -4.90 2.23 8.24
N VAL A 18 -4.06 3.19 8.63
CA VAL A 18 -4.52 4.52 9.07
C VAL A 18 -5.22 5.24 7.91
N ALA A 19 -4.65 5.19 6.71
CA ALA A 19 -5.25 5.81 5.53
C ALA A 19 -6.62 5.20 5.21
N MET A 20 -6.79 3.89 5.36
CA MET A 20 -8.09 3.23 5.18
C MET A 20 -9.15 3.71 6.19
N VAL A 21 -8.77 3.85 7.46
CA VAL A 21 -9.69 4.32 8.52
C VAL A 21 -10.11 5.76 8.29
N LEU A 22 -9.16 6.62 7.93
CA LEU A 22 -9.44 8.03 7.63
C LEU A 22 -10.35 8.14 6.39
N ALA A 23 -10.04 7.40 5.32
CA ALA A 23 -10.86 7.40 4.11
C ALA A 23 -12.28 6.87 4.38
N ALA A 24 -12.40 5.77 5.15
CA ALA A 24 -13.70 5.21 5.54
C ALA A 24 -14.52 6.20 6.37
N GLY A 25 -13.87 6.83 7.36
CA GLY A 25 -14.52 7.82 8.22
C GLY A 25 -14.98 9.05 7.43
N THR A 26 -14.11 9.60 6.60
CA THR A 26 -14.44 10.75 5.73
C THR A 26 -15.57 10.40 4.76
N TRP A 27 -15.49 9.22 4.12
CA TRP A 27 -16.55 8.77 3.21
C TRP A 27 -17.89 8.62 3.92
N LEU A 28 -17.91 8.03 5.12
CA LEU A 28 -19.14 7.89 5.91
C LEU A 28 -19.73 9.24 6.34
N LEU A 29 -18.89 10.23 6.65
CA LEU A 29 -19.36 11.59 6.95
C LEU A 29 -20.02 12.24 5.74
N ILE A 30 -19.47 12.04 4.54
CA ILE A 30 -20.05 12.54 3.29
C ILE A 30 -21.34 11.79 2.93
N ALA A 31 -21.33 10.45 3.04
CA ALA A 31 -22.44 9.60 2.63
C ALA A 31 -23.63 9.63 3.60
N LEU A 32 -23.39 9.96 4.88
CA LEU A 32 -24.40 9.96 5.95
C LEU A 32 -24.33 11.27 6.77
N PRO A 33 -24.54 12.43 6.16
CA PRO A 33 -24.35 13.71 6.83
C PRO A 33 -25.25 13.88 8.06
N GLN A 34 -26.43 13.24 8.10
CA GLN A 34 -27.34 13.33 9.26
C GLN A 34 -26.77 12.61 10.51
N LYS A 35 -25.78 11.72 10.33
CA LYS A 35 -25.16 10.95 11.42
C LYS A 35 -23.82 11.53 11.90
N TRP A 36 -23.42 12.71 11.44
CA TRP A 36 -22.12 13.30 11.74
C TRP A 36 -21.83 13.40 13.25
N LYS A 37 -22.84 13.75 14.08
CA LYS A 37 -22.71 13.86 15.54
C LYS A 37 -22.26 12.55 16.22
N ARG A 38 -22.52 11.39 15.59
CA ARG A 38 -22.08 10.07 16.07
C ARG A 38 -20.80 9.60 15.38
N LEU A 39 -20.66 9.86 14.08
CA LEU A 39 -19.55 9.40 13.27
C LEU A 39 -18.26 10.15 13.59
N LEU A 40 -18.31 11.48 13.74
CA LEU A 40 -17.13 12.29 14.00
C LEU A 40 -16.43 11.94 15.33
N PRO A 41 -17.15 11.82 16.48
CA PRO A 41 -16.53 11.37 17.71
C PRO A 41 -15.94 9.96 17.60
N SER A 42 -16.62 9.05 16.91
CA SER A 42 -16.11 7.69 16.73
C SER A 42 -14.83 7.64 15.90
N LEU A 43 -14.75 8.45 14.85
CA LEU A 43 -13.54 8.59 14.05
C LEU A 43 -12.41 9.21 14.87
N LEU A 44 -12.70 10.26 15.63
CA LEU A 44 -11.73 10.91 16.50
C LEU A 44 -11.19 9.95 17.57
N ILE A 45 -12.08 9.17 18.21
CA ILE A 45 -11.67 8.14 19.18
C ILE A 45 -10.77 7.11 18.50
N ALA A 46 -11.11 6.63 17.31
CA ALA A 46 -10.29 5.66 16.58
C ALA A 46 -8.89 6.20 16.26
N VAL A 47 -8.80 7.47 15.85
CA VAL A 47 -7.52 8.14 15.59
C VAL A 47 -6.72 8.31 16.88
N LEU A 48 -7.33 8.85 17.93
CA LEU A 48 -6.66 9.06 19.22
C LEU A 48 -6.18 7.75 19.85
N LEU A 49 -7.00 6.70 19.77
CA LEU A 49 -6.61 5.37 20.26
C LEU A 49 -5.46 4.77 19.44
N THR A 50 -5.46 4.97 18.13
CA THR A 50 -4.34 4.54 17.28
C THR A 50 -3.05 5.28 17.64
N LEU A 51 -3.11 6.61 17.83
CA LEU A 51 -1.98 7.42 18.24
C LEU A 51 -1.49 7.03 19.65
N PHE A 52 -2.41 6.78 20.58
CA PHE A 52 -2.08 6.34 21.94
C PHE A 52 -1.36 4.98 21.93
N ILE A 53 -1.87 4.01 21.18
CA ILE A 53 -1.26 2.68 21.08
C ILE A 53 0.13 2.77 20.44
N ARG A 54 0.25 3.48 19.31
CA ARG A 54 1.51 3.58 18.56
C ARG A 54 2.54 4.53 19.18
N GLY A 55 2.13 5.41 20.05
CA GLY A 55 3.01 6.30 20.79
C GLY A 55 3.24 5.82 22.22
N PRO A 56 2.48 6.37 23.20
CA PRO A 56 2.72 6.11 24.62
C PRO A 56 2.75 4.63 25.01
N LEU A 57 1.84 3.82 24.45
CA LEU A 57 1.74 2.42 24.83
C LEU A 57 2.94 1.60 24.31
N TYR A 58 3.33 1.79 23.05
CA TYR A 58 4.51 1.12 22.50
C TYR A 58 5.77 1.51 23.29
N HIS A 59 5.92 2.81 23.60
CA HIS A 59 7.04 3.27 24.42
C HIS A 59 7.04 2.64 25.82
N ALA A 60 5.88 2.52 26.47
CA ALA A 60 5.76 1.91 27.79
C ALA A 60 6.13 0.41 27.79
N PHE A 61 5.94 -0.30 26.69
CA PHE A 61 6.34 -1.70 26.52
C PHE A 61 7.75 -1.87 25.96
N GLY A 62 8.54 -0.81 25.85
CA GLY A 62 9.90 -0.88 25.30
C GLY A 62 9.94 -1.26 23.82
N ILE A 63 8.81 -1.11 23.11
CA ILE A 63 8.75 -1.31 21.68
C ILE A 63 9.35 -0.06 21.04
N GLU A 64 10.65 -0.09 20.82
CA GLU A 64 11.32 0.97 20.09
C GLU A 64 10.86 0.96 18.62
N ARG A 65 10.61 2.14 18.09
CA ARG A 65 10.48 2.29 16.65
C ARG A 65 11.85 2.00 16.07
N GLN A 66 11.99 0.87 15.38
CA GLN A 66 13.20 0.62 14.63
C GLN A 66 13.46 1.81 13.70
N ARG A 67 14.72 2.27 13.64
CA ARG A 67 15.13 3.34 12.70
C ARG A 67 14.78 2.98 11.26
N SER A 68 14.75 1.68 10.92
CA SER A 68 14.28 1.14 9.65
C SER A 68 12.83 1.53 9.26
N GLN A 69 11.98 1.94 10.21
CA GLN A 69 10.63 2.43 9.88
C GLN A 69 10.64 3.80 9.21
N LEU A 70 11.67 4.61 9.42
CA LEU A 70 11.84 5.86 8.71
C LEU A 70 12.23 5.63 7.25
N ASP A 71 12.96 4.55 6.96
CA ASP A 71 13.41 4.21 5.61
C ASP A 71 12.24 3.91 4.67
N GLU A 72 11.19 3.24 5.16
CA GLU A 72 9.98 2.98 4.36
C GLU A 72 9.20 4.26 4.04
N LEU A 73 9.11 5.19 4.99
CA LEU A 73 8.43 6.48 4.79
C LEU A 73 9.21 7.41 3.87
N PHE A 74 10.50 7.21 3.72
CA PHE A 74 11.34 7.95 2.79
C PHE A 74 11.27 7.41 1.36
N GLY A 75 10.62 6.27 1.11
CA GLY A 75 10.64 5.58 -0.17
C GLY A 75 10.35 6.48 -1.37
N VAL A 76 9.19 7.15 -1.38
CA VAL A 76 8.81 8.04 -2.49
C VAL A 76 9.80 9.19 -2.70
N PRO A 77 10.15 10.02 -1.68
CA PRO A 77 11.12 11.09 -1.87
C PRO A 77 12.51 10.58 -2.22
N MET A 78 12.94 9.44 -1.66
CA MET A 78 14.24 8.85 -1.99
C MET A 78 14.33 8.34 -3.43
N THR A 79 13.25 7.78 -3.96
CA THR A 79 13.17 7.37 -5.37
C THR A 79 13.42 8.56 -6.31
N ILE A 80 12.81 9.72 -6.02
CA ILE A 80 13.02 10.96 -6.79
C ILE A 80 14.45 11.45 -6.62
N LEU A 81 14.92 11.57 -5.39
CA LEU A 81 16.25 12.11 -5.08
C LEU A 81 17.37 11.24 -5.64
N ALA A 82 17.24 9.90 -5.54
CA ALA A 82 18.24 8.97 -6.06
C ALA A 82 18.37 9.10 -7.58
N ASN A 83 17.26 9.17 -8.31
CA ASN A 83 17.27 9.31 -9.75
C ASN A 83 17.92 10.63 -10.21
N ILE A 84 17.60 11.73 -9.52
CA ILE A 84 18.18 13.04 -9.83
C ILE A 84 19.67 13.08 -9.42
N TYR A 85 20.03 12.48 -8.28
CA TYR A 85 21.42 12.45 -7.82
C TYR A 85 22.35 11.63 -8.74
N ASP A 86 21.79 10.57 -9.33
CA ASP A 86 22.52 9.78 -10.33
C ASP A 86 22.73 10.57 -11.63
N GLN A 87 21.68 11.15 -12.20
CA GLN A 87 21.68 11.70 -13.55
C GLN A 87 22.02 13.20 -13.63
N ALA A 88 21.63 14.00 -12.63
CA ALA A 88 21.80 15.44 -12.59
C ALA A 88 22.19 15.96 -11.19
N PRO A 89 23.32 15.52 -10.61
CA PRO A 89 23.70 15.85 -9.23
C PRO A 89 23.85 17.36 -8.97
N ASP A 90 24.28 18.11 -9.97
CA ASP A 90 24.50 19.56 -9.86
C ASP A 90 23.19 20.36 -9.70
N SER A 91 22.06 19.76 -9.97
CA SER A 91 20.74 20.38 -9.78
C SER A 91 20.25 20.32 -8.34
N LEU A 92 20.86 19.47 -7.50
CA LEU A 92 20.48 19.31 -6.10
C LEU A 92 21.04 20.43 -5.21
N ASP A 93 20.27 20.79 -4.17
CA ASP A 93 20.74 21.70 -3.14
C ASP A 93 21.81 21.00 -2.27
N ALA A 94 22.76 21.77 -1.73
CA ALA A 94 23.83 21.22 -0.88
C ALA A 94 23.31 20.41 0.31
N GLU A 95 22.19 20.85 0.92
CA GLU A 95 21.54 20.12 2.01
C GLU A 95 20.98 18.75 1.57
N ALA A 96 20.43 18.66 0.35
CA ALA A 96 19.95 17.41 -0.21
C ALA A 96 21.11 16.45 -0.54
N VAL A 97 22.22 16.98 -1.06
CA VAL A 97 23.44 16.20 -1.30
C VAL A 97 24.00 15.67 0.02
N GLU A 98 24.15 16.53 1.04
CA GLU A 98 24.61 16.12 2.36
C GLU A 98 23.74 15.00 2.95
N PHE A 99 22.41 15.10 2.81
CA PHE A 99 21.49 14.05 3.22
C PHE A 99 21.71 12.74 2.48
N LEU A 100 21.87 12.80 1.14
CA LEU A 100 22.08 11.60 0.32
C LEU A 100 23.43 10.93 0.62
N GLU A 101 24.47 11.72 0.85
CA GLU A 101 25.80 11.21 1.23
C GLU A 101 25.82 10.64 2.66
N ASP A 102 24.97 11.13 3.56
CA ASP A 102 24.77 10.55 4.89
C ASP A 102 24.09 9.17 4.81
N VAL A 103 23.24 8.95 3.79
CA VAL A 103 22.60 7.65 3.52
C VAL A 103 23.59 6.69 2.87
N ALA A 104 24.26 7.10 1.79
CA ALA A 104 25.18 6.28 1.02
C ALA A 104 26.16 7.13 0.21
N PRO A 105 27.40 6.67 -0.07
CA PRO A 105 28.28 7.33 -0.99
C PRO A 105 27.70 7.32 -2.42
N ARG A 106 28.02 8.34 -3.21
CA ARG A 106 27.48 8.50 -4.57
C ARG A 106 27.66 7.28 -5.47
N SER A 107 28.75 6.54 -5.34
CA SER A 107 29.00 5.33 -6.12
C SER A 107 27.88 4.29 -5.98
N VAL A 108 27.27 4.18 -4.79
CA VAL A 108 26.15 3.26 -4.55
C VAL A 108 24.92 3.65 -5.36
N TYR A 109 24.64 4.95 -5.49
CA TYR A 109 23.53 5.43 -6.32
C TYR A 109 23.76 5.15 -7.80
N VAL A 110 24.96 5.40 -8.30
CA VAL A 110 25.32 5.15 -9.70
C VAL A 110 25.27 3.66 -10.05
N GLU A 111 25.71 2.79 -9.14
CA GLU A 111 25.82 1.35 -9.39
C GLU A 111 24.51 0.60 -9.18
N ASN A 112 23.64 1.09 -8.27
CA ASN A 112 22.46 0.33 -7.82
C ASN A 112 21.14 1.08 -8.06
N ASN A 113 21.13 2.23 -8.72
CA ASN A 113 19.90 2.95 -8.98
C ASN A 113 19.09 2.27 -10.10
N SER A 114 18.17 1.38 -9.71
CA SER A 114 17.08 0.98 -10.60
C SER A 114 16.01 2.05 -10.51
N VAL A 115 15.77 2.75 -11.60
CA VAL A 115 14.80 3.87 -11.64
C VAL A 115 13.45 3.44 -11.02
N GLY A 116 13.03 4.16 -10.01
CA GLY A 116 11.75 3.89 -9.33
C GLY A 116 11.80 2.84 -8.22
N ASP A 117 12.96 2.26 -7.90
CA ASP A 117 13.10 1.31 -6.80
C ASP A 117 14.20 1.72 -5.80
N TRP A 118 13.78 2.37 -4.73
CA TRP A 118 14.65 2.75 -3.62
C TRP A 118 15.25 1.53 -2.90
N ASN A 119 14.58 0.37 -2.95
CA ASN A 119 15.05 -0.82 -2.26
C ASN A 119 16.41 -1.31 -2.78
N ASP A 120 16.73 -1.13 -4.05
CA ASP A 120 18.02 -1.58 -4.60
C ASP A 120 19.18 -0.85 -3.91
N ILE A 121 19.08 0.46 -3.71
CA ILE A 121 20.04 1.24 -2.94
C ILE A 121 20.03 0.83 -1.46
N LYS A 122 18.84 0.72 -0.86
CA LYS A 122 18.68 0.32 0.53
C LYS A 122 19.31 -1.04 0.83
N TRP A 123 19.15 -2.02 -0.05
CA TRP A 123 19.74 -3.34 0.13
C TRP A 123 21.25 -3.36 -0.13
N ALA A 124 21.75 -2.53 -1.03
CA ALA A 124 23.19 -2.39 -1.28
C ALA A 124 23.93 -1.80 -0.06
N VAL A 125 23.31 -0.88 0.66
CA VAL A 125 23.87 -0.25 1.86
C VAL A 125 23.63 -1.10 3.13
N GLY A 126 22.63 -1.97 3.12
CA GLY A 126 22.18 -2.70 4.30
C GLY A 126 21.35 -1.84 5.25
N THR A 127 21.65 -1.91 6.55
CA THR A 127 20.91 -1.08 7.53
C THR A 127 21.41 0.36 7.46
N VAL A 128 20.57 1.27 6.99
CA VAL A 128 20.89 2.71 6.94
C VAL A 128 20.79 3.31 8.34
N TYR A 129 21.92 3.78 8.87
CA TYR A 129 21.96 4.57 10.10
C TYR A 129 22.29 6.01 9.71
N LEU A 130 21.29 6.88 9.73
CA LEU A 130 21.51 8.30 9.50
C LEU A 130 22.31 8.90 10.67
N ASN A 131 23.39 9.60 10.36
CA ASN A 131 24.20 10.31 11.34
C ASN A 131 23.42 11.51 11.93
N LYS A 132 22.57 12.12 11.11
CA LYS A 132 21.69 13.22 11.48
C LYS A 132 20.22 12.80 11.54
N PRO A 133 19.44 13.34 12.48
CA PRO A 133 18.00 13.11 12.55
C PRO A 133 17.28 13.95 11.48
N TYR A 134 17.05 13.40 10.31
CA TYR A 134 16.20 14.02 9.30
C TYR A 134 14.72 13.70 9.55
N THR A 135 13.88 14.71 9.39
CA THR A 135 12.44 14.56 9.50
C THR A 135 11.81 14.30 8.14
N LEU A 136 10.67 13.59 8.13
CA LEU A 136 9.94 13.30 6.89
C LEU A 136 9.61 14.57 6.07
N PRO A 137 9.12 15.69 6.66
CA PRO A 137 8.90 16.93 5.92
C PRO A 137 10.16 17.51 5.28
N GLN A 138 11.34 17.38 5.92
CA GLN A 138 12.60 17.83 5.34
C GLN A 138 12.94 17.03 4.08
N VAL A 139 12.88 15.70 4.15
CA VAL A 139 13.20 14.83 3.01
C VAL A 139 12.22 15.03 1.85
N TYR A 140 10.92 15.18 2.14
CA TYR A 140 9.94 15.57 1.11
C TYR A 140 10.23 16.96 0.55
N GLY A 141 10.68 17.90 1.39
CA GLY A 141 11.09 19.23 0.95
C GLY A 141 12.27 19.19 -0.02
N PHE A 142 13.28 18.35 0.24
CA PHE A 142 14.41 18.12 -0.67
C PHE A 142 13.94 17.56 -2.01
N ALA A 143 13.12 16.50 -1.98
CA ALA A 143 12.58 15.88 -3.18
C ALA A 143 11.71 16.83 -4.00
N LEU A 144 10.88 17.65 -3.35
CA LEU A 144 10.04 18.62 -4.04
C LEU A 144 10.89 19.72 -4.73
N ARG A 145 11.90 20.27 -4.04
CA ARG A 145 12.80 21.26 -4.65
C ARG A 145 13.58 20.67 -5.83
N ALA A 146 14.07 19.45 -5.68
CA ALA A 146 14.74 18.73 -6.75
C ALA A 146 13.80 18.47 -7.94
N ALA A 147 12.55 18.02 -7.68
CA ALA A 147 11.55 17.77 -8.72
C ALA A 147 11.14 19.04 -9.48
N VAL A 148 11.13 20.21 -8.83
CA VAL A 148 10.87 21.49 -9.51
C VAL A 148 12.00 21.86 -10.47
N LYS A 149 13.25 21.55 -10.13
CA LYS A 149 14.41 21.81 -11.00
C LYS A 149 14.53 20.79 -12.13
N GLU A 150 14.28 19.51 -11.83
CA GLU A 150 14.41 18.39 -12.77
C GLU A 150 13.09 17.60 -12.86
N PRO A 151 12.01 18.21 -13.40
CA PRO A 151 10.69 17.60 -13.40
C PRO A 151 10.61 16.32 -14.26
N ALA A 152 11.40 16.23 -15.33
CA ALA A 152 11.44 15.04 -16.18
C ALA A 152 11.98 13.82 -15.43
N LEU A 153 13.08 13.97 -14.70
CA LEU A 153 13.70 12.89 -13.92
C LEU A 153 12.82 12.49 -12.72
N ALA A 154 12.16 13.47 -12.09
CA ALA A 154 11.22 13.20 -11.01
C ALA A 154 9.99 12.42 -11.51
N LEU A 155 9.42 12.79 -12.66
CA LEU A 155 8.29 12.09 -13.27
C LEU A 155 8.68 10.69 -13.76
N GLU A 156 9.89 10.53 -14.29
CA GLU A 156 10.42 9.23 -14.67
C GLU A 156 10.48 8.29 -13.45
N ALA A 157 11.09 8.72 -12.36
CA ALA A 157 11.21 7.95 -11.13
C ALA A 157 9.83 7.57 -10.55
N LEU A 158 8.90 8.54 -10.47
CA LEU A 158 7.53 8.29 -10.02
C LEU A 158 6.77 7.39 -10.99
N GLY A 159 6.96 7.54 -12.29
CA GLY A 159 6.33 6.71 -13.31
C GLY A 159 6.67 5.23 -13.13
N TYR A 160 7.95 4.92 -12.92
CA TYR A 160 8.38 3.55 -12.65
C TYR A 160 7.88 3.03 -11.32
N LEU A 161 7.96 3.81 -10.23
CA LEU A 161 7.44 3.42 -8.92
C LEU A 161 5.93 3.14 -8.95
N MET A 162 5.18 3.95 -9.72
CA MET A 162 3.72 3.86 -9.80
C MET A 162 3.22 2.91 -10.91
N GLN A 163 4.11 2.38 -11.74
CA GLN A 163 3.74 1.53 -12.87
C GLN A 163 2.95 0.30 -12.42
N MET A 164 3.48 -0.48 -11.50
CA MET A 164 2.83 -1.69 -11.03
C MET A 164 1.48 -1.42 -10.32
N PRO A 165 1.38 -0.45 -9.38
CA PRO A 165 0.15 -0.23 -8.66
C PRO A 165 -0.95 0.48 -9.47
N LEU A 166 -0.60 1.27 -10.48
CA LEU A 166 -1.59 2.07 -11.23
C LEU A 166 -1.88 1.53 -12.62
N TRP A 167 -0.92 0.84 -13.26
CA TRP A 167 -1.08 0.38 -14.63
C TRP A 167 -1.61 -1.05 -14.70
N PRO A 168 -2.83 -1.29 -15.24
CA PRO A 168 -3.45 -2.61 -15.23
C PRO A 168 -2.79 -3.62 -16.19
N PHE A 169 -1.88 -3.18 -17.06
CA PHE A 169 -1.16 -4.02 -18.02
C PHE A 169 0.35 -4.07 -17.74
N CYS A 170 0.77 -3.69 -16.53
CA CYS A 170 2.15 -3.82 -16.11
C CYS A 170 2.52 -5.30 -15.94
N ASP A 171 3.64 -5.70 -16.52
CA ASP A 171 4.22 -7.04 -16.40
C ASP A 171 5.40 -7.09 -15.40
N ALA A 172 5.90 -5.92 -15.02
CA ALA A 172 6.95 -5.78 -14.00
C ALA A 172 6.35 -5.85 -12.60
N TYR A 173 6.32 -7.02 -11.99
CA TYR A 173 5.88 -7.20 -10.61
C TYR A 173 6.72 -8.24 -9.88
N TRP A 174 7.05 -7.91 -8.65
CA TRP A 174 7.66 -8.85 -7.72
C TRP A 174 6.62 -9.82 -7.21
N ARG A 175 6.81 -11.10 -7.54
CA ARG A 175 6.00 -12.17 -6.99
C ARG A 175 6.56 -12.56 -5.63
N ILE A 176 5.69 -12.76 -4.66
CA ILE A 176 6.09 -13.39 -3.41
C ILE A 176 6.48 -14.83 -3.74
N SER A 177 7.78 -15.14 -3.65
CA SER A 177 8.22 -16.52 -3.74
C SER A 177 7.70 -17.27 -2.52
N PRO A 178 7.01 -18.41 -2.68
CA PRO A 178 6.67 -19.27 -1.55
C PRO A 178 7.89 -20.02 -1.01
N TYR A 179 9.03 -19.87 -1.66
CA TYR A 179 10.25 -20.53 -1.28
C TYR A 179 10.86 -19.80 -0.09
N VAL A 180 10.82 -20.44 1.04
CA VAL A 180 11.54 -20.03 2.24
C VAL A 180 12.91 -20.69 2.16
N ASP A 181 13.98 -19.89 2.17
CA ASP A 181 15.34 -20.41 2.17
C ASP A 181 15.55 -21.27 3.44
N PRO A 182 15.84 -22.59 3.27
CA PRO A 182 16.07 -23.47 4.41
C PRO A 182 17.24 -23.02 5.28
N ALA A 183 18.25 -22.38 4.70
CA ALA A 183 19.41 -21.88 5.43
C ALA A 183 19.03 -20.71 6.34
N ALA A 184 18.25 -19.76 5.84
CA ALA A 184 17.76 -18.64 6.61
C ALA A 184 16.80 -19.07 7.75
N THR A 185 16.01 -20.12 7.55
CA THR A 185 15.10 -20.63 8.59
C THR A 185 15.81 -21.45 9.65
N ALA A 186 16.90 -22.14 9.30
CA ALA A 186 17.70 -22.93 10.26
C ALA A 186 18.32 -22.04 11.35
N GLU A 187 18.72 -20.80 10.99
CA GLU A 187 19.27 -19.82 11.94
C GLU A 187 18.26 -19.46 13.06
N PHE A 188 16.97 -19.44 12.72
CA PHE A 188 15.89 -19.16 13.67
C PHE A 188 15.28 -20.43 14.32
N GLY A 189 15.87 -21.61 14.11
CA GLY A 189 15.35 -22.87 14.63
C GLY A 189 14.00 -23.28 14.02
N VAL A 190 13.62 -22.68 12.88
CA VAL A 190 12.38 -22.99 12.17
C VAL A 190 12.65 -24.14 11.20
N SER A 191 12.11 -25.31 11.48
CA SER A 191 12.17 -26.43 10.55
C SER A 191 11.18 -26.22 9.41
N PRO A 192 11.56 -26.56 8.15
CA PRO A 192 10.60 -26.54 7.06
C PRO A 192 9.43 -27.50 7.38
N ILE A 193 8.22 -27.00 7.29
CA ILE A 193 7.03 -27.81 7.47
C ILE A 193 7.03 -28.86 6.36
N HIS A 194 7.05 -30.15 6.72
CA HIS A 194 6.98 -31.22 5.74
C HIS A 194 5.74 -31.05 4.85
N PRO A 195 5.87 -31.30 3.54
CA PRO A 195 4.77 -31.10 2.60
C PRO A 195 3.59 -31.99 2.96
N ASN A 196 2.58 -31.39 3.57
CA ASN A 196 1.27 -32.00 3.78
C ASN A 196 0.34 -31.69 2.59
N GLY A 197 -0.87 -32.24 2.60
CA GLY A 197 -1.84 -32.02 1.53
C GLY A 197 -2.17 -30.53 1.32
N PHE A 198 -2.20 -29.73 2.38
CA PHE A 198 -2.44 -28.30 2.32
C PHE A 198 -1.29 -27.56 1.60
N ASN A 199 -0.04 -27.86 1.96
CA ASN A 199 1.12 -27.24 1.31
C ASN A 199 1.19 -27.59 -0.18
N ARG A 200 0.88 -28.85 -0.56
CA ARG A 200 0.79 -29.25 -1.97
C ARG A 200 -0.29 -28.49 -2.73
N LEU A 201 -1.44 -28.27 -2.11
CA LEU A 201 -2.52 -27.45 -2.68
C LEU A 201 -2.05 -25.99 -2.87
N MET A 202 -1.44 -25.39 -1.85
CA MET A 202 -0.92 -24.03 -1.93
C MET A 202 0.16 -23.90 -3.01
N ASP A 203 1.06 -24.86 -3.14
CA ASP A 203 2.04 -24.91 -4.23
C ASP A 203 1.39 -25.01 -5.60
N ALA A 204 0.34 -25.81 -5.73
CA ALA A 204 -0.39 -25.93 -6.99
C ALA A 204 -1.11 -24.62 -7.37
N VAL A 205 -1.77 -23.98 -6.40
CA VAL A 205 -2.41 -22.67 -6.57
C VAL A 205 -1.38 -21.61 -6.96
N ASN A 206 -0.23 -21.61 -6.31
CA ASN A 206 0.83 -20.65 -6.57
C ASN A 206 1.45 -20.85 -7.97
N ARG A 207 1.72 -22.09 -8.36
CA ARG A 207 2.17 -22.40 -9.74
C ARG A 207 1.12 -22.02 -10.79
N LEU A 208 -0.15 -22.23 -10.50
CA LEU A 208 -1.23 -21.83 -11.40
C LEU A 208 -1.31 -20.31 -11.51
N SER A 209 -1.29 -19.60 -10.39
CA SER A 209 -1.32 -18.13 -10.34
C SER A 209 -0.11 -17.48 -11.02
N ALA A 210 1.01 -18.22 -11.12
CA ALA A 210 2.22 -17.74 -11.78
C ALA A 210 2.19 -17.86 -13.31
N ARG A 211 1.21 -18.58 -13.88
CA ARG A 211 1.06 -18.64 -15.35
C ARG A 211 0.68 -17.27 -15.91
N PRO A 212 1.19 -16.85 -17.08
CA PRO A 212 1.01 -15.48 -17.59
C PRO A 212 -0.42 -14.96 -17.55
N ILE A 213 -1.39 -15.76 -17.97
CA ILE A 213 -2.81 -15.39 -18.01
C ILE A 213 -3.41 -15.20 -16.62
N PHE A 214 -2.98 -15.99 -15.64
CA PHE A 214 -3.47 -15.88 -14.26
C PHE A 214 -2.65 -14.88 -13.44
N ALA A 215 -1.36 -14.73 -13.76
CA ALA A 215 -0.48 -13.79 -13.11
C ALA A 215 -0.97 -12.35 -13.26
N TRP A 216 -1.40 -12.00 -14.47
CA TRP A 216 -1.99 -10.69 -14.73
C TRP A 216 -3.24 -10.44 -13.88
N LEU A 217 -4.10 -11.44 -13.70
CA LEU A 217 -5.33 -11.32 -12.92
C LEU A 217 -5.08 -11.30 -11.40
N THR A 218 -4.14 -12.11 -10.91
CA THR A 218 -3.94 -12.36 -9.48
C THR A 218 -2.88 -11.46 -8.85
N TRP A 219 -1.83 -11.12 -9.62
CA TRP A 219 -0.65 -10.44 -9.11
C TRP A 219 -0.52 -9.00 -9.58
N ASN A 220 -1.51 -8.47 -10.32
CA ASN A 220 -1.50 -7.10 -10.80
C ASN A 220 -2.43 -6.21 -9.96
N PRO A 221 -1.89 -5.39 -9.04
CA PRO A 221 -2.71 -4.51 -8.21
C PRO A 221 -3.40 -3.41 -9.03
N GLY A 222 -2.79 -2.94 -10.13
CA GLY A 222 -3.38 -1.96 -11.03
C GLY A 222 -4.64 -2.49 -11.71
N PHE A 223 -4.66 -3.78 -12.09
CA PHE A 223 -5.87 -4.43 -12.59
C PHE A 223 -6.97 -4.49 -11.52
N GLY A 224 -6.59 -4.87 -10.29
CA GLY A 224 -7.51 -4.87 -9.15
C GLY A 224 -8.09 -3.48 -8.88
N LEU A 225 -7.26 -2.44 -8.93
CA LEU A 225 -7.70 -1.05 -8.77
C LEU A 225 -8.66 -0.63 -9.90
N MET A 226 -8.35 -0.96 -11.14
CA MET A 226 -9.22 -0.69 -12.29
C MET A 226 -10.61 -1.31 -12.11
N LEU A 227 -10.67 -2.58 -11.68
CA LEU A 227 -11.95 -3.25 -11.39
C LEU A 227 -12.74 -2.52 -10.29
N VAL A 228 -12.07 -2.14 -9.20
CA VAL A 228 -12.69 -1.39 -8.09
C VAL A 228 -13.24 -0.05 -8.59
N MET A 229 -12.51 0.68 -9.44
CA MET A 229 -12.97 1.95 -10.01
C MET A 229 -14.18 1.77 -10.94
N ILE A 230 -14.17 0.75 -11.79
CA ILE A 230 -15.32 0.42 -12.66
C ILE A 230 -16.54 0.11 -11.78
N CYS A 231 -16.38 -0.75 -10.76
CA CYS A 231 -17.46 -1.05 -9.81
C CYS A 231 -17.97 0.21 -9.13
N CYS A 232 -17.07 1.12 -8.71
CA CYS A 232 -17.44 2.36 -8.07
C CYS A 232 -18.34 3.23 -8.97
N VAL A 233 -17.97 3.40 -10.25
CA VAL A 233 -18.76 4.16 -11.21
C VAL A 233 -20.13 3.52 -11.47
N LEU A 234 -20.19 2.19 -11.59
CA LEU A 234 -21.43 1.47 -11.82
C LEU A 234 -22.35 1.50 -10.60
N PHE A 235 -21.79 1.34 -9.39
CA PHE A 235 -22.53 1.46 -8.14
C PHE A 235 -23.09 2.87 -7.92
N ALA A 236 -22.29 3.91 -8.18
CA ALA A 236 -22.69 5.30 -7.99
C ALA A 236 -23.97 5.68 -8.76
N ARG A 237 -24.25 4.97 -9.85
CA ARG A 237 -25.46 5.18 -10.66
C ARG A 237 -26.73 4.56 -10.08
N ARG A 238 -26.60 3.60 -9.19
CA ARG A 238 -27.72 2.74 -8.75
C ARG A 238 -27.85 2.59 -7.24
N GLN A 239 -26.79 2.89 -6.51
CA GLN A 239 -26.73 2.64 -5.06
C GLN A 239 -26.48 3.94 -4.27
N PRO A 240 -26.95 4.02 -3.01
CA PRO A 240 -26.61 5.15 -2.16
C PRO A 240 -25.12 5.23 -1.90
N LEU A 241 -24.61 6.45 -1.65
CA LEU A 241 -23.19 6.71 -1.40
C LEU A 241 -22.57 5.81 -0.30
N SER A 242 -23.39 5.37 0.67
CA SER A 242 -22.94 4.46 1.72
C SER A 242 -22.51 3.08 1.20
N ALA A 243 -23.06 2.63 0.07
CA ALA A 243 -22.68 1.36 -0.55
C ALA A 243 -21.28 1.43 -1.20
N LEU A 244 -20.78 2.62 -1.47
CA LEU A 244 -19.44 2.83 -2.04
C LEU A 244 -18.32 2.78 -1.00
N LEU A 245 -18.62 2.44 0.26
CA LEU A 245 -17.61 2.45 1.33
C LEU A 245 -16.41 1.55 1.02
N LEU A 246 -16.64 0.31 0.58
CA LEU A 246 -15.56 -0.62 0.26
C LEU A 246 -14.70 -0.14 -0.92
N PRO A 247 -15.28 0.22 -2.09
CA PRO A 247 -14.49 0.80 -3.19
C PRO A 247 -13.70 2.05 -2.79
N ALA A 248 -14.33 2.99 -2.08
CA ALA A 248 -13.68 4.21 -1.65
C ALA A 248 -12.48 3.95 -0.72
N MET A 249 -12.61 3.01 0.19
CA MET A 249 -11.52 2.60 1.08
C MET A 249 -10.34 1.99 0.32
N LEU A 250 -10.63 1.12 -0.65
CA LEU A 250 -9.59 0.47 -1.44
C LEU A 250 -8.85 1.47 -2.32
N ILE A 251 -9.58 2.39 -2.97
CA ILE A 251 -8.97 3.47 -3.76
C ILE A 251 -8.08 4.35 -2.87
N ALA A 252 -8.58 4.78 -1.72
CA ALA A 252 -7.81 5.62 -0.81
C ALA A 252 -6.58 4.91 -0.25
N TYR A 253 -6.70 3.62 0.12
CA TYR A 253 -5.57 2.81 0.54
C TYR A 253 -4.51 2.72 -0.54
N HIS A 254 -4.93 2.42 -1.77
CA HIS A 254 -4.05 2.28 -2.90
C HIS A 254 -3.29 3.58 -3.21
N LEU A 255 -4.03 4.69 -3.30
CA LEU A 255 -3.44 6.01 -3.54
C LEU A 255 -2.50 6.44 -2.40
N ALA A 256 -2.90 6.26 -1.14
CA ALA A 256 -2.04 6.61 0.00
C ALA A 256 -0.76 5.76 0.01
N THR A 257 -0.85 4.49 -0.37
CA THR A 257 0.34 3.63 -0.49
C THR A 257 1.26 4.12 -1.59
N CYS A 258 0.73 4.44 -2.77
CA CYS A 258 1.51 4.96 -3.89
C CYS A 258 2.23 6.28 -3.57
N THR A 259 1.54 7.19 -2.86
CA THR A 259 2.04 8.57 -2.68
C THR A 259 2.96 8.76 -1.48
N VAL A 260 2.84 7.90 -0.45
CA VAL A 260 3.52 8.12 0.84
C VAL A 260 4.36 6.93 1.29
N LEU A 261 3.92 5.70 0.99
CA LEU A 261 4.42 4.51 1.68
C LEU A 261 5.18 3.54 0.79
N SER A 262 5.15 3.72 -0.53
CA SER A 262 5.82 2.81 -1.45
C SER A 262 7.30 3.15 -1.55
N SER A 263 8.15 2.18 -1.25
CA SER A 263 9.60 2.27 -1.44
C SER A 263 10.08 1.51 -2.67
N SER A 264 9.18 0.71 -3.25
CA SER A 264 9.48 -0.14 -4.39
C SER A 264 8.22 -0.65 -5.08
N THR A 265 8.39 -1.32 -6.21
CA THR A 265 7.34 -2.01 -6.96
C THR A 265 6.91 -3.34 -6.33
N ASP A 266 6.91 -3.44 -5.00
CA ASP A 266 6.61 -4.67 -4.27
C ASP A 266 5.09 -4.88 -4.13
N PHE A 267 4.61 -5.99 -4.67
CA PHE A 267 3.20 -6.40 -4.63
C PHE A 267 2.60 -6.45 -3.21
N ARG A 268 3.38 -6.80 -2.20
CA ARG A 268 2.90 -6.92 -0.80
C ARG A 268 2.31 -5.61 -0.25
N PHE A 269 2.75 -4.47 -0.76
CA PHE A 269 2.20 -3.17 -0.34
C PHE A 269 0.78 -2.95 -0.87
N PHE A 270 0.42 -3.62 -1.96
CA PHE A 270 -0.86 -3.44 -2.67
C PHE A 270 -1.78 -4.66 -2.60
N LEU A 271 -1.38 -5.72 -1.89
CA LEU A 271 -2.08 -7.01 -1.81
C LEU A 271 -3.58 -6.88 -1.47
N THR A 272 -3.93 -5.89 -0.65
CA THR A 272 -5.31 -5.67 -0.20
C THR A 272 -6.25 -5.41 -1.38
N THR A 273 -5.80 -4.67 -2.39
CA THR A 273 -6.64 -4.29 -3.54
C THR A 273 -7.03 -5.49 -4.41
N PRO A 274 -6.10 -6.30 -4.95
CA PRO A 274 -6.48 -7.47 -5.74
C PRO A 274 -7.22 -8.54 -4.95
N MET A 275 -6.98 -8.67 -3.63
CA MET A 275 -7.73 -9.62 -2.79
C MET A 275 -9.19 -9.20 -2.58
N LEU A 276 -9.48 -7.91 -2.47
CA LEU A 276 -10.82 -7.41 -2.19
C LEU A 276 -11.58 -6.94 -3.44
N ALA A 277 -10.89 -6.71 -4.55
CA ALA A 277 -11.55 -6.32 -5.81
C ALA A 277 -12.64 -7.31 -6.26
N PRO A 278 -12.48 -8.64 -6.17
CA PRO A 278 -13.53 -9.59 -6.48
C PRO A 278 -14.81 -9.39 -5.65
N LEU A 279 -14.69 -8.95 -4.40
CA LEU A 279 -15.86 -8.65 -3.56
C LEU A 279 -16.66 -7.46 -4.08
N CYS A 280 -16.00 -6.46 -4.67
CA CYS A 280 -16.66 -5.35 -5.33
C CYS A 280 -17.45 -5.84 -6.56
N VAL A 281 -16.87 -6.76 -7.34
CA VAL A 281 -17.52 -7.35 -8.52
C VAL A 281 -18.73 -8.19 -8.10
N ILE A 282 -18.59 -9.05 -7.09
CA ILE A 282 -19.69 -9.87 -6.55
C ILE A 282 -20.82 -8.96 -6.04
N GLY A 283 -20.48 -7.91 -5.30
CA GLY A 283 -21.45 -6.93 -4.82
C GLY A 283 -22.20 -6.25 -5.97
N LEU A 284 -21.49 -5.88 -7.05
CA LEU A 284 -22.11 -5.30 -8.25
C LEU A 284 -23.09 -6.27 -8.90
N VAL A 285 -22.70 -7.54 -9.10
CA VAL A 285 -23.57 -8.56 -9.69
C VAL A 285 -24.81 -8.76 -8.85
N GLY A 286 -24.67 -8.84 -7.52
CA GLY A 286 -25.80 -8.96 -6.60
C GLY A 286 -26.77 -7.78 -6.64
N CYS A 287 -26.26 -6.57 -6.96
CA CYS A 287 -27.12 -5.39 -7.11
C CYS A 287 -27.82 -5.29 -8.47
N VAL A 288 -27.31 -5.98 -9.48
CA VAL A 288 -27.85 -5.96 -10.85
C VAL A 288 -28.91 -7.04 -11.07
N THR A 289 -28.80 -8.17 -10.35
CA THR A 289 -29.81 -9.22 -10.41
C THR A 289 -31.10 -8.69 -9.77
N PRO A 290 -32.21 -8.60 -10.51
CA PRO A 290 -33.48 -8.21 -9.92
C PRO A 290 -33.81 -9.22 -8.82
N SER A 291 -34.12 -8.72 -7.62
CA SER A 291 -34.72 -9.55 -6.59
C SER A 291 -35.97 -10.22 -7.21
N VAL A 292 -35.91 -11.53 -7.34
CA VAL A 292 -37.14 -12.30 -7.65
C VAL A 292 -38.07 -12.01 -6.49
N THR A 293 -38.91 -11.00 -6.64
CA THR A 293 -40.01 -10.75 -5.73
C THR A 293 -40.81 -12.03 -5.74
N THR A 294 -40.68 -12.81 -4.67
CA THR A 294 -41.67 -13.83 -4.32
C THR A 294 -42.98 -13.09 -4.23
N SER A 295 -43.72 -13.11 -5.35
CA SER A 295 -45.13 -12.73 -5.35
C SER A 295 -45.78 -13.62 -4.31
N SER A 296 -46.07 -13.01 -3.15
CA SER A 296 -46.90 -13.64 -2.11
C SER A 296 -48.17 -14.11 -2.81
N CYS A 297 -48.29 -15.44 -2.98
CA CYS A 297 -49.56 -16.07 -3.28
C CYS A 297 -50.52 -15.70 -2.14
N HIS A 298 -51.32 -14.68 -2.35
CA HIS A 298 -52.53 -14.49 -1.60
C HIS A 298 -53.45 -15.64 -1.98
N LEU A 299 -53.50 -16.66 -1.16
CA LEU A 299 -54.58 -17.64 -1.17
C LEU A 299 -55.88 -16.87 -0.81
N PRO A 300 -56.92 -16.91 -1.65
CA PRO A 300 -58.22 -16.36 -1.26
C PRO A 300 -58.81 -17.22 -0.12
N GLN A 301 -59.28 -16.57 0.93
CA GLN A 301 -60.09 -17.16 1.97
C GLN A 301 -61.50 -17.46 1.45
#